data_ca35a856b0b29990d2c5c7920072e2b8
#
_entry.id   ca35a856b0b29990d2c5c7920072e2b8
#
_cell.length_a   1.000
_cell.length_b   1.000
_cell.length_c   1.000
_cell.angle_alpha   90.00
_cell.angle_beta   90.00
_cell.angle_gamma   90.00
#
_symmetry.space_group_name_H-M   'P 1'
#
loop_
_entity.id
_entity.type
_entity.pdbx_description
1 polymer ?
#
loop_
_entity_poly.entity_id
_entity_poly.type
_entity_poly.pdbx_seq_one_letter_code
_entity_poly.pdbx_strand_id
1 'polypeptide(L)'
;LASKLFDSLRNKIMPLADDVIVYPGHGAGSACGKKMDKETVSTLGHQKKFNYALREDTTRQEFIHELLDGLVEPPQYFPANVLMNVHGSAGIDAILKQGMNGMDVATFQSAWEQTDALVIDTRSKEEVPHGYIPDSIFIGVDETFAPWVGTLVPNLLQPILIIADEGREEEVIVRLARVGYDNPIGYLRGGIEAWRAAGHPLDTIWELSAEEFAREAGTGNTINLLDVRRESEYLTEHMVGAENFPLDFINRNMSKLDPHKTYYLYCGGGYRSLIAASMLKSRGFQHLYNIRGGYKALRATSLPHTDKMVVNTAL
;
A
#
# COMPACT_ATOMS: atom_id res chain seq x y z
N LEU A 1 -20.12 -14.08 3.79
CA LEU A 1 -20.03 -13.23 4.99
C LEU A 1 -21.22 -12.30 5.11
N ALA A 2 -21.58 -11.52 4.07
CA ALA A 2 -22.71 -10.58 4.07
C ALA A 2 -24.04 -11.22 4.50
N SER A 3 -24.36 -12.42 3.99
CA SER A 3 -25.57 -13.16 4.40
C SER A 3 -25.55 -13.54 5.89
N LYS A 4 -24.38 -13.97 6.43
CA LYS A 4 -24.24 -14.27 7.86
C LYS A 4 -24.39 -13.00 8.72
N LEU A 5 -23.90 -11.86 8.23
CA LEU A 5 -24.10 -10.58 8.90
C LEU A 5 -25.58 -10.22 8.98
N PHE A 6 -26.32 -10.36 7.88
CA PHE A 6 -27.77 -10.16 7.87
C PHE A 6 -28.48 -10.99 8.95
N ASP A 7 -28.18 -12.30 9.01
CA ASP A 7 -28.77 -13.19 10.02
C ASP A 7 -28.41 -12.77 11.46
N SER A 8 -27.16 -12.37 11.68
CA SER A 8 -26.72 -11.91 12.99
C SER A 8 -27.42 -10.62 13.41
N LEU A 9 -27.57 -9.66 12.50
CA LEU A 9 -28.28 -8.40 12.78
C LEU A 9 -29.75 -8.66 13.08
N ARG A 10 -30.45 -9.45 12.26
CA ARG A 10 -31.88 -9.73 12.42
C ARG A 10 -32.19 -10.56 13.67
N ASN A 11 -31.40 -11.60 13.93
CA ASN A 11 -31.72 -12.58 14.96
C ASN A 11 -31.07 -12.32 16.32
N LYS A 12 -29.98 -11.53 16.36
CA LYS A 12 -29.25 -11.31 17.61
C LYS A 12 -29.24 -9.86 18.07
N ILE A 13 -29.21 -8.90 17.14
CA ILE A 13 -29.07 -7.47 17.48
C ILE A 13 -30.43 -6.79 17.52
N MET A 14 -31.24 -6.90 16.48
CA MET A 14 -32.54 -6.22 16.41
C MET A 14 -33.54 -6.64 17.51
N PRO A 15 -33.52 -7.87 18.05
CA PRO A 15 -34.40 -8.23 19.16
C PRO A 15 -34.06 -7.56 20.49
N LEU A 16 -32.88 -6.93 20.61
CA LEU A 16 -32.49 -6.22 21.82
C LEU A 16 -33.34 -4.95 22.01
N ALA A 17 -33.45 -4.49 23.27
CA ALA A 17 -34.22 -3.31 23.64
C ALA A 17 -33.64 -2.03 23.01
N ASP A 18 -34.51 -1.08 22.71
CA ASP A 18 -34.15 0.15 21.99
C ASP A 18 -33.24 1.11 22.77
N ASP A 19 -33.23 0.99 24.10
CA ASP A 19 -32.39 1.75 25.01
C ASP A 19 -30.95 1.20 25.15
N VAL A 20 -30.64 0.06 24.53
CA VAL A 20 -29.29 -0.49 24.49
C VAL A 20 -28.35 0.51 23.84
N ILE A 21 -27.26 0.83 24.55
CA ILE A 21 -26.24 1.77 24.08
C ILE A 21 -25.28 1.06 23.12
N VAL A 22 -25.08 1.65 21.96
CA VAL A 22 -24.18 1.18 20.91
C VAL A 22 -22.91 2.02 20.90
N TYR A 23 -21.76 1.38 21.12
CA TYR A 23 -20.44 1.96 20.96
C TYR A 23 -19.81 1.40 19.68
N PRO A 24 -19.66 2.20 18.61
CA PRO A 24 -19.02 1.73 17.38
C PRO A 24 -17.54 1.43 17.62
N GLY A 25 -17.04 0.37 16.98
CA GLY A 25 -15.63 -0.02 17.07
C GLY A 25 -14.67 0.93 16.33
N HIS A 26 -15.19 1.79 15.45
CA HIS A 26 -14.42 2.73 14.64
C HIS A 26 -15.16 4.06 14.53
N GLY A 27 -14.40 5.16 14.41
CA GLY A 27 -14.93 6.50 14.16
C GLY A 27 -15.14 6.81 12.67
N ALA A 28 -15.69 7.98 12.40
CA ALA A 28 -15.89 8.49 11.05
C ALA A 28 -14.57 8.51 10.24
N GLY A 29 -14.62 8.09 8.97
CA GLY A 29 -13.45 8.00 8.09
C GLY A 29 -12.72 6.66 8.12
N SER A 30 -13.20 5.67 8.89
CA SER A 30 -12.68 4.30 8.81
C SER A 30 -12.98 3.68 7.45
N ALA A 31 -12.01 2.93 6.90
CA ALA A 31 -12.17 2.15 5.68
C ALA A 31 -13.16 0.97 5.82
N CYS A 32 -13.61 0.67 7.04
CA CYS A 32 -14.47 -0.47 7.35
C CYS A 32 -15.97 -0.17 7.22
N GLY A 33 -16.38 1.08 6.94
CA GLY A 33 -17.80 1.46 6.84
C GLY A 33 -18.10 2.41 5.69
N LYS A 34 -19.21 2.19 4.99
CA LYS A 34 -19.63 3.03 3.87
C LYS A 34 -20.05 4.44 4.28
N LYS A 35 -20.85 4.52 5.33
CA LYS A 35 -21.36 5.77 5.92
C LYS A 35 -21.23 5.65 7.42
N MET A 36 -20.33 6.38 8.00
CA MET A 36 -20.17 6.43 9.45
C MET A 36 -20.60 7.81 9.93
N ASP A 37 -21.49 7.81 10.92
CA ASP A 37 -21.91 9.03 11.59
C ASP A 37 -20.73 9.62 12.40
N LYS A 38 -20.81 10.90 12.71
CA LYS A 38 -19.84 11.59 13.58
C LYS A 38 -20.03 11.22 15.05
N GLU A 39 -21.17 10.65 15.40
CA GLU A 39 -21.50 10.25 16.75
C GLU A 39 -20.65 9.05 17.18
N THR A 40 -20.08 9.15 18.38
CA THR A 40 -19.27 8.09 19.00
C THR A 40 -20.10 7.17 19.89
N VAL A 41 -21.36 7.49 20.14
CA VAL A 41 -22.31 6.72 20.96
C VAL A 41 -23.70 6.93 20.41
N SER A 42 -24.51 5.87 20.38
CA SER A 42 -25.91 5.93 19.95
C SER A 42 -26.75 4.93 20.71
N THR A 43 -28.09 4.96 20.54
CA THR A 43 -28.96 3.89 21.03
C THR A 43 -29.38 2.96 19.90
N LEU A 44 -29.66 1.70 20.23
CA LEU A 44 -30.11 0.73 19.23
C LEU A 44 -31.42 1.17 18.55
N GLY A 45 -32.35 1.78 19.29
CA GLY A 45 -33.58 2.32 18.73
C GLY A 45 -33.33 3.44 17.71
N HIS A 46 -32.30 4.30 17.93
CA HIS A 46 -31.87 5.27 16.94
C HIS A 46 -31.30 4.57 15.71
N GLN A 47 -30.42 3.59 15.92
CA GLN A 47 -29.80 2.84 14.82
C GLN A 47 -30.81 2.05 13.99
N LYS A 48 -31.87 1.46 14.58
CA LYS A 48 -32.96 0.78 13.85
C LYS A 48 -33.67 1.74 12.90
N LYS A 49 -33.78 3.03 13.24
CA LYS A 49 -34.48 4.03 12.41
C LYS A 49 -33.63 4.60 11.28
N PHE A 50 -32.33 4.80 11.52
CA PHE A 50 -31.47 5.58 10.63
C PHE A 50 -30.34 4.79 9.96
N ASN A 51 -29.96 3.63 10.53
CA ASN A 51 -28.91 2.82 9.96
C ASN A 51 -29.47 1.87 8.88
N TYR A 52 -29.02 2.03 7.64
CA TYR A 52 -29.51 1.22 6.50
C TYR A 52 -29.39 -0.29 6.77
N ALA A 53 -28.36 -0.74 7.51
CA ALA A 53 -28.15 -2.15 7.80
C ALA A 53 -29.17 -2.75 8.78
N LEU A 54 -29.89 -1.91 9.56
CA LEU A 54 -30.86 -2.31 10.57
C LEU A 54 -32.32 -2.01 10.16
N ARG A 55 -32.56 -1.49 8.97
CA ARG A 55 -33.91 -1.25 8.48
C ARG A 55 -34.71 -2.55 8.39
N GLU A 56 -35.92 -2.57 8.94
CA GLU A 56 -36.76 -3.76 9.02
C GLU A 56 -37.30 -4.19 7.65
N ASP A 57 -37.54 -3.22 6.75
CA ASP A 57 -38.12 -3.40 5.43
C ASP A 57 -37.14 -3.94 4.38
N THR A 58 -35.84 -4.05 4.70
CA THR A 58 -34.82 -4.49 3.77
C THR A 58 -34.75 -6.00 3.66
N THR A 59 -34.93 -6.52 2.46
CA THR A 59 -34.75 -7.95 2.17
C THR A 59 -33.28 -8.36 2.26
N ARG A 60 -32.99 -9.66 2.42
CA ARG A 60 -31.64 -10.20 2.44
C ARG A 60 -30.87 -9.85 1.15
N GLN A 61 -31.52 -9.91 0.00
CA GLN A 61 -30.87 -9.63 -1.28
C GLN A 61 -30.49 -8.15 -1.42
N GLU A 62 -31.40 -7.25 -1.07
CA GLU A 62 -31.15 -5.80 -1.04
C GLU A 62 -30.03 -5.44 -0.06
N PHE A 63 -30.06 -6.02 1.15
CA PHE A 63 -28.99 -5.82 2.14
C PHE A 63 -27.63 -6.24 1.60
N ILE A 64 -27.53 -7.44 0.99
CA ILE A 64 -26.28 -7.95 0.43
C ILE A 64 -25.81 -7.04 -0.70
N HIS A 65 -26.71 -6.64 -1.59
CA HIS A 65 -26.40 -5.75 -2.70
C HIS A 65 -25.89 -4.39 -2.17
N GLU A 66 -26.64 -3.76 -1.29
CA GLU A 66 -26.28 -2.46 -0.73
C GLU A 66 -24.97 -2.51 0.09
N LEU A 67 -24.74 -3.61 0.83
CA LEU A 67 -23.50 -3.80 1.59
C LEU A 67 -22.28 -3.98 0.68
N LEU A 68 -22.41 -4.75 -0.40
CA LEU A 68 -21.30 -5.08 -1.30
C LEU A 68 -21.05 -4.03 -2.38
N ASP A 69 -22.03 -3.20 -2.70
CA ASP A 69 -21.90 -2.15 -3.69
C ASP A 69 -20.81 -1.15 -3.28
N GLY A 70 -19.88 -0.86 -4.20
CA GLY A 70 -18.74 0.06 -3.98
C GLY A 70 -17.68 -0.43 -2.97
N LEU A 71 -17.71 -1.71 -2.53
CA LEU A 71 -16.61 -2.27 -1.79
C LEU A 71 -15.39 -2.44 -2.70
N VAL A 72 -14.26 -1.87 -2.29
CA VAL A 72 -12.97 -2.16 -2.91
C VAL A 72 -12.51 -3.57 -2.53
N GLU A 73 -11.77 -4.23 -3.42
CA GLU A 73 -11.13 -5.50 -3.09
C GLU A 73 -10.26 -5.35 -1.83
N PRO A 74 -10.40 -6.26 -0.84
CA PRO A 74 -9.56 -6.20 0.35
C PRO A 74 -8.09 -6.46 -0.04
N PRO A 75 -7.13 -5.94 0.75
CA PRO A 75 -5.73 -6.25 0.54
C PRO A 75 -5.48 -7.75 0.49
N GLN A 76 -4.55 -8.20 -0.36
CA GLN A 76 -4.30 -9.62 -0.65
C GLN A 76 -3.95 -10.44 0.61
N TYR A 77 -3.33 -9.83 1.60
CA TYR A 77 -2.94 -10.51 2.86
C TYR A 77 -4.11 -10.72 3.84
N PHE A 78 -5.25 -10.04 3.70
CA PHE A 78 -6.37 -10.17 4.65
C PHE A 78 -6.89 -11.59 4.84
N PRO A 79 -7.16 -12.39 3.78
CA PRO A 79 -7.61 -13.76 3.95
C PRO A 79 -6.63 -14.63 4.74
N ALA A 80 -5.33 -14.46 4.48
CA ALA A 80 -4.30 -15.21 5.20
C ALA A 80 -4.21 -14.78 6.67
N ASN A 81 -4.28 -13.49 6.97
CA ASN A 81 -4.31 -12.99 8.35
C ASN A 81 -5.54 -13.47 9.13
N VAL A 82 -6.69 -13.59 8.47
CA VAL A 82 -7.88 -14.19 9.10
C VAL A 82 -7.60 -15.65 9.50
N LEU A 83 -6.95 -16.43 8.63
CA LEU A 83 -6.56 -17.82 8.94
C LEU A 83 -5.52 -17.87 10.07
N MET A 84 -4.51 -17.01 10.06
CA MET A 84 -3.52 -16.90 11.14
C MET A 84 -4.18 -16.56 12.49
N ASN A 85 -5.14 -15.65 12.51
CA ASN A 85 -5.91 -15.33 13.73
C ASN A 85 -6.75 -16.51 14.24
N VAL A 86 -7.19 -17.40 13.36
CA VAL A 86 -7.95 -18.62 13.73
C VAL A 86 -7.03 -19.73 14.23
N HIS A 87 -5.90 -19.93 13.56
CA HIS A 87 -5.00 -21.08 13.81
C HIS A 87 -3.80 -20.75 14.69
N GLY A 88 -3.57 -19.46 14.98
CA GLY A 88 -2.38 -18.97 15.63
C GLY A 88 -1.25 -18.63 14.64
N SER A 89 -0.28 -17.85 15.11
CA SER A 89 0.95 -17.47 14.39
C SER A 89 2.16 -17.71 15.29
N ALA A 90 3.37 -17.59 14.73
CA ALA A 90 4.60 -17.62 15.51
C ALA A 90 4.59 -16.49 16.56
N GLY A 91 5.15 -16.76 17.72
CA GLY A 91 5.33 -15.73 18.75
C GLY A 91 6.34 -14.68 18.28
N ILE A 92 6.08 -13.41 18.63
CA ILE A 92 6.94 -12.28 18.20
C ILE A 92 8.40 -12.48 18.61
N ASP A 93 8.67 -13.08 19.77
CA ASP A 93 10.04 -13.34 20.24
C ASP A 93 10.80 -14.31 19.31
N ALA A 94 10.11 -15.30 18.74
CA ALA A 94 10.70 -16.23 17.78
C ALA A 94 11.03 -15.54 16.45
N ILE A 95 10.13 -14.69 15.98
CA ILE A 95 10.30 -13.89 14.75
C ILE A 95 11.46 -12.90 14.93
N LEU A 96 11.52 -12.21 16.05
CA LEU A 96 12.62 -11.29 16.39
C LEU A 96 13.95 -12.04 16.47
N LYS A 97 13.99 -13.19 17.15
CA LYS A 97 15.21 -14.00 17.25
C LYS A 97 15.74 -14.41 15.88
N GLN A 98 14.86 -14.74 14.94
CA GLN A 98 15.23 -15.08 13.57
C GLN A 98 15.66 -13.84 12.77
N GLY A 99 14.86 -12.79 12.80
CA GLY A 99 15.03 -11.60 11.95
C GLY A 99 16.17 -10.69 12.40
N MET A 100 16.46 -10.62 13.71
CA MET A 100 17.58 -9.81 14.26
C MET A 100 18.96 -10.44 13.99
N ASN A 101 19.07 -11.19 12.91
CA ASN A 101 20.31 -11.76 12.42
C ASN A 101 21.04 -10.74 11.54
N GLY A 102 21.97 -9.97 12.13
CA GLY A 102 22.78 -8.98 11.40
C GLY A 102 23.89 -9.65 10.60
N MET A 103 23.82 -9.59 9.29
CA MET A 103 24.74 -10.21 8.33
C MET A 103 25.77 -9.19 7.82
N ASP A 104 27.01 -9.59 7.65
CA ASP A 104 27.94 -8.85 6.80
C ASP A 104 27.55 -8.97 5.32
N VAL A 105 28.17 -8.18 4.46
CA VAL A 105 27.81 -8.10 3.04
C VAL A 105 27.88 -9.46 2.34
N ALA A 106 28.94 -10.24 2.59
CA ALA A 106 29.12 -11.54 1.95
C ALA A 106 28.06 -12.56 2.40
N THR A 107 27.78 -12.59 3.70
CA THR A 107 26.73 -13.44 4.28
C THR A 107 25.34 -13.04 3.78
N PHE A 108 25.06 -11.74 3.71
CA PHE A 108 23.80 -11.19 3.20
C PHE A 108 23.58 -11.59 1.75
N GLN A 109 24.57 -11.40 0.90
CA GLN A 109 24.51 -11.77 -0.52
C GLN A 109 24.31 -13.28 -0.69
N SER A 110 25.06 -14.11 0.07
CA SER A 110 24.90 -15.55 0.04
C SER A 110 23.52 -16.01 0.48
N ALA A 111 22.99 -15.39 1.55
CA ALA A 111 21.62 -15.68 2.01
C ALA A 111 20.57 -15.32 0.95
N TRP A 112 20.74 -14.16 0.29
CA TRP A 112 19.86 -13.71 -0.79
C TRP A 112 19.84 -14.72 -1.95
N GLU A 113 21.01 -15.10 -2.46
CA GLU A 113 21.16 -16.04 -3.58
C GLU A 113 20.63 -17.44 -3.27
N GLN A 114 20.80 -17.92 -2.01
CA GLN A 114 20.40 -19.28 -1.62
C GLN A 114 18.94 -19.44 -1.26
N THR A 115 18.27 -18.36 -0.84
CA THR A 115 16.90 -18.45 -0.30
C THR A 115 15.83 -17.81 -1.20
N ASP A 116 16.23 -17.19 -2.32
CA ASP A 116 15.34 -16.39 -3.16
C ASP A 116 14.60 -15.33 -2.32
N ALA A 117 15.29 -14.76 -1.34
CA ALA A 117 14.72 -13.80 -0.43
C ALA A 117 14.38 -12.50 -1.14
N LEU A 118 13.27 -11.87 -0.75
CA LEU A 118 12.96 -10.53 -1.16
C LEU A 118 13.78 -9.55 -0.30
N VAL A 119 14.55 -8.69 -0.94
CA VAL A 119 15.25 -7.60 -0.25
C VAL A 119 14.35 -6.38 -0.21
N ILE A 120 14.04 -5.89 0.99
CA ILE A 120 13.25 -4.68 1.20
C ILE A 120 14.15 -3.57 1.75
N ASP A 121 14.26 -2.47 1.01
CA ASP A 121 14.90 -1.25 1.48
C ASP A 121 13.88 -0.38 2.21
N THR A 122 14.08 -0.16 3.49
CA THR A 122 13.13 0.51 4.37
C THR A 122 13.55 1.93 4.77
N ARG A 123 14.65 2.43 4.20
CA ARG A 123 15.17 3.78 4.42
C ARG A 123 14.19 4.85 3.92
N SER A 124 14.59 6.11 4.05
CA SER A 124 13.76 7.23 3.62
C SER A 124 13.62 7.33 2.09
N LYS A 125 12.51 7.90 1.62
CA LYS A 125 12.27 8.18 0.20
C LYS A 125 13.19 9.25 -0.37
N GLU A 126 13.86 10.01 0.47
CA GLU A 126 14.86 11.01 0.11
C GLU A 126 16.21 10.37 -0.19
N GLU A 127 16.54 9.23 0.44
CA GLU A 127 17.85 8.58 0.30
C GLU A 127 17.87 7.52 -0.82
N VAL A 128 16.83 6.70 -0.90
CA VAL A 128 16.78 5.55 -1.81
C VAL A 128 17.00 5.93 -3.28
N PRO A 129 16.46 7.03 -3.82
CA PRO A 129 16.70 7.40 -5.22
C PRO A 129 18.17 7.60 -5.57
N HIS A 130 19.00 7.98 -4.59
CA HIS A 130 20.41 8.27 -4.76
C HIS A 130 21.35 7.06 -4.66
N GLY A 131 20.81 5.91 -4.26
CA GLY A 131 21.56 4.66 -4.21
C GLY A 131 20.83 3.59 -3.38
N TYR A 132 20.53 2.47 -4.01
CA TYR A 132 19.93 1.29 -3.37
C TYR A 132 20.50 0.01 -3.99
N ILE A 133 20.35 -1.13 -3.32
CA ILE A 133 20.82 -2.41 -3.84
C ILE A 133 19.96 -2.80 -5.06
N PRO A 134 20.58 -3.09 -6.23
CA PRO A 134 19.83 -3.56 -7.40
C PRO A 134 18.88 -4.71 -7.04
N ASP A 135 17.71 -4.76 -7.70
CA ASP A 135 16.65 -5.75 -7.49
C ASP A 135 15.96 -5.74 -6.12
N SER A 136 16.41 -4.91 -5.16
CA SER A 136 15.63 -4.66 -3.95
C SER A 136 14.41 -3.78 -4.26
N ILE A 137 13.36 -3.93 -3.44
CA ILE A 137 12.19 -3.06 -3.51
C ILE A 137 12.20 -2.06 -2.36
N PHE A 138 11.83 -0.84 -2.66
CA PHE A 138 11.70 0.22 -1.65
C PHE A 138 10.31 0.20 -1.02
N ILE A 139 10.25 0.14 0.30
CA ILE A 139 9.04 0.43 1.08
C ILE A 139 9.48 1.08 2.39
N GLY A 140 9.46 2.42 2.45
CA GLY A 140 9.98 3.20 3.58
C GLY A 140 9.21 2.97 4.88
N VAL A 141 9.94 2.76 5.97
CA VAL A 141 9.34 2.43 7.27
C VAL A 141 8.58 3.61 7.90
N ASP A 142 8.92 4.85 7.60
CA ASP A 142 8.27 6.04 8.17
C ASP A 142 6.89 6.35 7.55
N GLU A 143 6.56 5.72 6.44
CA GLU A 143 5.30 5.89 5.73
C GLU A 143 4.32 4.74 6.05
N THR A 144 3.39 4.47 5.16
CA THR A 144 2.40 3.37 5.28
C THR A 144 3.04 1.99 4.98
N PHE A 145 4.10 1.62 5.70
CA PHE A 145 4.95 0.46 5.46
C PHE A 145 4.18 -0.87 5.41
N ALA A 146 3.61 -1.28 6.55
CA ALA A 146 2.99 -2.60 6.68
C ALA A 146 1.82 -2.84 5.71
N PRO A 147 0.89 -1.89 5.47
CA PRO A 147 -0.11 -2.01 4.43
C PRO A 147 0.48 -2.21 3.02
N TRP A 148 1.58 -1.51 2.68
CA TRP A 148 2.19 -1.69 1.36
C TRP A 148 2.91 -3.02 1.23
N VAL A 149 3.62 -3.49 2.26
CA VAL A 149 4.19 -4.85 2.25
C VAL A 149 3.07 -5.86 1.99
N GLY A 150 1.96 -5.78 2.74
CA GLY A 150 0.83 -6.69 2.60
C GLY A 150 0.14 -6.63 1.23
N THR A 151 0.18 -5.48 0.56
CA THR A 151 -0.41 -5.32 -0.78
C THR A 151 0.52 -5.83 -1.89
N LEU A 152 1.83 -5.65 -1.73
CA LEU A 152 2.81 -5.81 -2.81
C LEU A 152 3.55 -7.15 -2.76
N VAL A 153 3.64 -7.79 -1.59
CA VAL A 153 4.31 -9.08 -1.42
C VAL A 153 3.24 -10.19 -1.31
N PRO A 154 3.00 -10.97 -2.38
CA PRO A 154 1.87 -11.91 -2.41
C PRO A 154 2.03 -13.11 -1.46
N ASN A 155 3.26 -13.52 -1.18
CA ASN A 155 3.55 -14.71 -0.38
C ASN A 155 3.97 -14.31 1.05
N LEU A 156 3.14 -14.61 2.05
CA LEU A 156 3.46 -14.35 3.45
C LEU A 156 4.64 -15.18 3.98
N LEU A 157 4.94 -16.30 3.34
CA LEU A 157 6.08 -17.16 3.70
C LEU A 157 7.38 -16.74 3.00
N GLN A 158 7.35 -15.67 2.18
CA GLN A 158 8.53 -15.16 1.49
C GLN A 158 9.64 -14.89 2.48
N PRO A 159 10.85 -15.46 2.31
CA PRO A 159 12.00 -15.01 3.06
C PRO A 159 12.27 -13.53 2.77
N ILE A 160 12.51 -12.74 3.83
CA ILE A 160 12.73 -11.31 3.69
C ILE A 160 14.10 -10.95 4.28
N LEU A 161 14.90 -10.26 3.49
CA LEU A 161 16.12 -9.58 3.91
C LEU A 161 15.87 -8.07 3.97
N ILE A 162 16.42 -7.43 4.99
CA ILE A 162 16.11 -6.06 5.33
C ILE A 162 17.33 -5.16 5.14
N ILE A 163 17.14 -4.01 4.51
CA ILE A 163 18.02 -2.85 4.54
C ILE A 163 17.30 -1.78 5.34
N ALA A 164 17.86 -1.38 6.47
CA ALA A 164 17.29 -0.38 7.36
C ALA A 164 18.37 0.59 7.84
N ASP A 165 17.93 1.73 8.37
CA ASP A 165 18.80 2.61 9.13
C ASP A 165 19.21 1.91 10.43
N GLU A 166 20.42 2.17 10.89
CA GLU A 166 20.99 1.56 12.09
C GLU A 166 20.07 1.79 13.31
N GLY A 167 19.73 0.70 14.00
CA GLY A 167 18.87 0.69 15.18
C GLY A 167 17.36 0.64 14.89
N ARG A 168 16.97 0.59 13.61
CA ARG A 168 15.54 0.47 13.23
C ARG A 168 15.15 -0.93 12.75
N GLU A 169 16.05 -1.88 12.75
CA GLU A 169 15.85 -3.23 12.24
C GLU A 169 14.74 -3.97 13.00
N GLU A 170 14.71 -3.85 14.32
CA GLU A 170 13.66 -4.42 15.17
C GLU A 170 12.29 -3.84 14.83
N GLU A 171 12.20 -2.52 14.66
CA GLU A 171 10.96 -1.86 14.27
C GLU A 171 10.41 -2.43 12.95
N VAL A 172 11.28 -2.60 11.95
CA VAL A 172 10.91 -3.17 10.65
C VAL A 172 10.36 -4.59 10.81
N ILE A 173 11.07 -5.45 11.55
CA ILE A 173 10.65 -6.84 11.80
C ILE A 173 9.29 -6.89 12.50
N VAL A 174 9.09 -6.07 13.54
CA VAL A 174 7.81 -6.00 14.25
C VAL A 174 6.69 -5.55 13.32
N ARG A 175 6.94 -4.58 12.44
CA ARG A 175 5.94 -4.10 11.48
C ARG A 175 5.61 -5.14 10.40
N LEU A 176 6.58 -5.95 9.96
CA LEU A 176 6.36 -7.11 9.09
C LEU A 176 5.46 -8.14 9.78
N ALA A 177 5.80 -8.52 11.01
CA ALA A 177 5.04 -9.49 11.79
C ALA A 177 3.57 -9.06 12.02
N ARG A 178 3.30 -7.75 12.20
CA ARG A 178 1.94 -7.22 12.37
C ARG A 178 1.00 -7.50 11.20
N VAL A 179 1.54 -7.76 10.01
CA VAL A 179 0.77 -8.10 8.82
C VAL A 179 1.05 -9.52 8.32
N GLY A 180 1.65 -10.36 9.17
CA GLY A 180 1.79 -11.81 8.99
C GLY A 180 3.01 -12.22 8.17
N TYR A 181 3.99 -11.34 7.95
CA TYR A 181 5.27 -11.72 7.33
C TYR A 181 6.25 -12.16 8.40
N ASP A 182 6.11 -13.41 8.83
CA ASP A 182 6.82 -13.99 9.96
C ASP A 182 8.18 -14.62 9.57
N ASN A 183 8.64 -14.38 8.34
CA ASN A 183 9.88 -14.97 7.82
C ASN A 183 10.96 -13.92 7.44
N PRO A 184 11.24 -12.90 8.29
CA PRO A 184 12.47 -12.11 8.14
C PRO A 184 13.65 -13.01 8.50
N ILE A 185 14.63 -13.17 7.59
CA ILE A 185 15.79 -14.05 7.80
C ILE A 185 17.05 -13.31 8.24
N GLY A 186 17.01 -11.98 8.20
CA GLY A 186 18.08 -11.11 8.68
C GLY A 186 18.12 -9.75 8.02
N TYR A 187 19.13 -8.98 8.37
CA TYR A 187 19.36 -7.63 7.84
C TYR A 187 20.81 -7.38 7.51
N LEU A 188 21.08 -6.42 6.64
CA LEU A 188 22.42 -6.00 6.28
C LEU A 188 23.02 -5.13 7.39
N ARG A 189 24.01 -5.64 8.11
CA ARG A 189 24.72 -4.89 9.15
C ARG A 189 25.52 -3.75 8.52
N GLY A 190 25.35 -2.55 9.05
CA GLY A 190 25.93 -1.33 8.50
C GLY A 190 25.20 -0.81 7.25
N GLY A 191 24.06 -1.40 6.91
CA GLY A 191 23.14 -0.91 5.89
C GLY A 191 23.78 -0.70 4.51
N ILE A 192 23.27 0.27 3.77
CA ILE A 192 23.70 0.57 2.40
C ILE A 192 25.18 1.01 2.33
N GLU A 193 25.69 1.62 3.41
CA GLU A 193 27.08 2.07 3.44
C GLU A 193 28.07 0.91 3.50
N ALA A 194 27.73 -0.18 4.20
CA ALA A 194 28.54 -1.40 4.19
C ALA A 194 28.57 -2.04 2.80
N TRP A 195 27.44 -2.04 2.08
CA TRP A 195 27.36 -2.52 0.70
C TRP A 195 28.25 -1.70 -0.24
N ARG A 196 28.15 -0.38 -0.14
CA ARG A 196 28.97 0.55 -0.93
C ARG A 196 30.46 0.39 -0.62
N ALA A 197 30.83 0.31 0.65
CA ALA A 197 32.22 0.14 1.08
C ALA A 197 32.85 -1.19 0.63
N ALA A 198 32.03 -2.23 0.46
CA ALA A 198 32.45 -3.51 -0.10
C ALA A 198 32.65 -3.47 -1.64
N GLY A 199 32.37 -2.33 -2.29
CA GLY A 199 32.55 -2.15 -3.73
C GLY A 199 31.44 -2.74 -4.60
N HIS A 200 30.30 -3.09 -4.01
CA HIS A 200 29.17 -3.59 -4.77
C HIS A 200 28.41 -2.47 -5.50
N PRO A 201 27.79 -2.78 -6.65
CA PRO A 201 27.03 -1.80 -7.41
C PRO A 201 25.80 -1.31 -6.66
N LEU A 202 25.46 -0.05 -6.90
CA LEU A 202 24.19 0.55 -6.50
C LEU A 202 23.41 0.94 -7.74
N ASP A 203 22.10 0.80 -7.68
CA ASP A 203 21.17 1.35 -8.66
C ASP A 203 20.59 2.67 -8.15
N THR A 204 20.00 3.46 -9.06
CA THR A 204 19.38 4.75 -8.74
C THR A 204 18.01 4.84 -9.41
N ILE A 205 17.13 5.68 -8.84
CA ILE A 205 15.87 6.04 -9.49
C ILE A 205 15.98 7.49 -9.88
N TRP A 206 15.82 7.77 -11.17
CA TRP A 206 15.85 9.14 -11.65
C TRP A 206 14.64 9.92 -11.13
N GLU A 207 14.89 11.15 -10.69
CA GLU A 207 13.87 12.02 -10.19
C GLU A 207 13.83 13.34 -10.97
N LEU A 208 12.61 13.83 -11.20
CA LEU A 208 12.37 15.17 -11.73
C LEU A 208 11.51 15.95 -10.74
N SER A 209 11.76 17.25 -10.63
CA SER A 209 10.76 18.15 -10.05
C SER A 209 9.56 18.28 -11.00
N ALA A 210 8.43 18.75 -10.47
CA ALA A 210 7.25 18.99 -11.29
C ALA A 210 7.50 20.03 -12.41
N GLU A 211 8.36 21.04 -12.15
CA GLU A 211 8.75 22.06 -13.10
C GLU A 211 9.69 21.53 -14.19
N GLU A 212 10.63 20.62 -13.84
CA GLU A 212 11.48 19.94 -14.81
C GLU A 212 10.65 19.06 -15.74
N PHE A 213 9.74 18.27 -15.14
CA PHE A 213 8.80 17.47 -15.93
C PHE A 213 7.91 18.34 -16.83
N ALA A 214 7.41 19.48 -16.33
CA ALA A 214 6.59 20.39 -17.15
C ALA A 214 7.35 20.95 -18.37
N ARG A 215 8.65 21.25 -18.22
CA ARG A 215 9.48 21.67 -19.35
C ARG A 215 9.65 20.54 -20.36
N GLU A 216 9.89 19.32 -19.90
CA GLU A 216 10.05 18.16 -20.77
C GLU A 216 8.75 17.83 -21.52
N ALA A 217 7.61 17.87 -20.85
CA ALA A 217 6.30 17.68 -21.46
C ALA A 217 5.97 18.74 -22.54
N GLY A 218 6.51 19.95 -22.38
CA GLY A 218 6.35 21.04 -23.35
C GLY A 218 7.15 20.88 -24.66
N THR A 219 8.06 19.89 -24.75
CA THR A 219 8.91 19.70 -25.94
C THR A 219 8.22 19.01 -27.11
N GLY A 220 6.99 18.53 -26.95
CA GLY A 220 6.22 17.80 -27.96
C GLY A 220 6.59 16.31 -28.10
N ASN A 221 7.43 15.79 -27.26
CA ASN A 221 7.74 14.37 -27.17
C ASN A 221 6.55 13.56 -26.65
N THR A 222 6.44 12.31 -27.09
CA THR A 222 5.48 11.37 -26.52
C THR A 222 5.89 11.01 -25.10
N ILE A 223 5.07 11.32 -24.13
CA ILE A 223 5.31 11.04 -22.71
C ILE A 223 4.38 9.92 -22.26
N ASN A 224 4.93 8.85 -21.67
CA ASN A 224 4.16 7.83 -21.00
C ASN A 224 4.10 8.21 -19.51
N LEU A 225 3.06 8.90 -19.11
CA LEU A 225 2.83 9.37 -17.73
C LEU A 225 1.91 8.41 -17.01
N LEU A 226 2.37 7.84 -15.90
CA LEU A 226 1.61 6.89 -15.07
C LEU A 226 1.19 7.53 -13.75
N ASP A 227 -0.11 7.56 -13.51
CA ASP A 227 -0.68 7.87 -12.20
C ASP A 227 -0.83 6.59 -11.37
N VAL A 228 0.05 6.39 -10.39
CA VAL A 228 0.02 5.19 -9.55
C VAL A 228 -0.90 5.32 -8.34
N ARG A 229 -1.75 6.34 -8.30
CA ARG A 229 -2.79 6.49 -7.29
C ARG A 229 -3.95 5.54 -7.58
N ARG A 230 -4.79 5.36 -6.56
CA ARG A 230 -6.01 4.57 -6.72
C ARG A 230 -6.93 5.18 -7.76
N GLU A 231 -7.73 4.35 -8.41
CA GLU A 231 -8.68 4.77 -9.43
C GLU A 231 -9.62 5.88 -8.94
N SER A 232 -10.07 5.81 -7.69
CA SER A 232 -10.91 6.85 -7.09
C SER A 232 -10.23 8.22 -6.99
N GLU A 233 -8.91 8.26 -6.73
CA GLU A 233 -8.13 9.48 -6.73
C GLU A 233 -7.95 10.02 -8.16
N TYR A 234 -7.68 9.13 -9.11
CA TYR A 234 -7.53 9.45 -10.53
C TYR A 234 -8.82 9.99 -11.13
N LEU A 235 -9.95 9.34 -10.89
CA LEU A 235 -11.27 9.78 -11.37
C LEU A 235 -11.69 11.12 -10.77
N THR A 236 -11.20 11.47 -9.59
CA THR A 236 -11.48 12.78 -8.98
C THR A 236 -10.75 13.90 -9.72
N GLU A 237 -9.44 13.77 -9.84
CA GLU A 237 -8.57 14.73 -10.56
C GLU A 237 -7.28 14.00 -10.99
N HIS A 238 -6.80 14.25 -12.21
CA HIS A 238 -5.51 13.73 -12.69
C HIS A 238 -4.87 14.64 -13.74
N MET A 239 -3.59 14.42 -14.04
CA MET A 239 -2.90 15.13 -15.12
C MET A 239 -3.42 14.66 -16.47
N VAL A 240 -3.77 15.59 -17.37
CA VAL A 240 -4.25 15.23 -18.71
C VAL A 240 -3.19 14.42 -19.45
N GLY A 241 -3.61 13.30 -20.04
CA GLY A 241 -2.72 12.36 -20.73
C GLY A 241 -2.05 11.32 -19.83
N ALA A 242 -2.28 11.34 -18.52
CA ALA A 242 -1.81 10.27 -17.65
C ALA A 242 -2.69 9.02 -17.79
N GLU A 243 -2.04 7.86 -17.75
CA GLU A 243 -2.71 6.56 -17.62
C GLU A 243 -2.79 6.17 -16.13
N ASN A 244 -3.95 5.71 -15.67
CA ASN A 244 -4.09 5.22 -14.31
C ASN A 244 -3.48 3.80 -14.18
N PHE A 245 -2.45 3.70 -13.36
CA PHE A 245 -1.71 2.46 -13.10
C PHE A 245 -1.56 2.23 -11.60
N PRO A 246 -2.64 1.91 -10.88
CA PRO A 246 -2.64 1.86 -9.42
C PRO A 246 -1.58 0.92 -8.86
N LEU A 247 -0.79 1.41 -7.90
CA LEU A 247 0.23 0.63 -7.20
C LEU A 247 -0.37 -0.61 -6.55
N ASP A 248 -1.60 -0.54 -6.05
CA ASP A 248 -2.31 -1.68 -5.44
C ASP A 248 -2.38 -2.91 -6.38
N PHE A 249 -2.30 -2.72 -7.68
CA PHE A 249 -2.40 -3.77 -8.71
C PHE A 249 -1.15 -3.91 -9.58
N ILE A 250 -0.01 -3.38 -9.15
CA ILE A 250 1.22 -3.35 -9.96
C ILE A 250 1.65 -4.74 -10.41
N ASN A 251 1.62 -5.74 -9.50
CA ASN A 251 1.99 -7.12 -9.81
C ASN A 251 1.13 -7.74 -10.93
N ARG A 252 -0.14 -7.33 -11.03
CA ARG A 252 -1.09 -7.81 -12.05
C ARG A 252 -0.95 -7.06 -13.37
N ASN A 253 -0.60 -5.77 -13.29
CA ASN A 253 -0.67 -4.87 -14.44
C ASN A 253 0.68 -4.61 -15.12
N MET A 254 1.82 -4.90 -14.46
CA MET A 254 3.14 -4.57 -15.03
C MET A 254 3.41 -5.23 -16.39
N SER A 255 2.80 -6.39 -16.67
CA SER A 255 2.91 -7.06 -17.98
C SER A 255 2.26 -6.27 -19.14
N LYS A 256 1.48 -5.24 -18.85
CA LYS A 256 0.89 -4.33 -19.86
C LYS A 256 1.87 -3.25 -20.32
N LEU A 257 2.94 -3.04 -19.57
CA LEU A 257 3.97 -2.05 -19.87
C LEU A 257 5.09 -2.66 -20.72
N ASP A 258 5.67 -1.84 -21.57
CA ASP A 258 6.85 -2.21 -22.36
C ASP A 258 8.13 -1.80 -21.61
N PRO A 259 9.00 -2.74 -21.18
CA PRO A 259 10.18 -2.42 -20.38
C PRO A 259 11.23 -1.54 -21.11
N HIS A 260 11.12 -1.40 -22.44
CA HIS A 260 12.03 -0.58 -23.26
C HIS A 260 11.58 0.88 -23.40
N LYS A 261 10.38 1.22 -22.90
CA LYS A 261 9.87 2.59 -22.92
C LYS A 261 10.28 3.38 -21.69
N THR A 262 10.34 4.69 -21.87
CA THR A 262 10.50 5.64 -20.75
C THR A 262 9.13 5.90 -20.11
N TYR A 263 9.04 5.80 -18.78
CA TYR A 263 7.85 6.12 -18.02
C TYR A 263 8.14 7.16 -16.94
N TYR A 264 7.21 8.08 -16.80
CA TYR A 264 7.18 9.08 -15.73
C TYR A 264 6.09 8.70 -14.75
N LEU A 265 6.45 8.52 -13.49
CA LEU A 265 5.53 8.04 -12.45
C LEU A 265 5.24 9.14 -11.44
N TYR A 266 3.99 9.31 -11.11
CA TYR A 266 3.60 10.16 -10.00
C TYR A 266 2.52 9.50 -9.13
N CYS A 267 2.47 9.92 -7.86
CA CYS A 267 1.37 9.64 -6.95
C CYS A 267 0.91 10.92 -6.27
N GLY A 268 0.32 10.88 -5.09
CA GLY A 268 -0.07 12.08 -4.36
C GLY A 268 1.10 12.98 -3.95
N GLY A 269 2.20 12.38 -3.44
CA GLY A 269 3.34 13.09 -2.86
C GLY A 269 4.74 12.52 -3.16
N GLY A 270 4.86 11.54 -4.08
CA GLY A 270 6.16 10.98 -4.52
C GLY A 270 6.52 9.63 -3.88
N TYR A 271 5.90 9.21 -2.76
CA TYR A 271 6.23 7.96 -2.07
C TYR A 271 5.77 6.71 -2.83
N ARG A 272 4.48 6.58 -3.17
CA ARG A 272 3.92 5.42 -3.90
C ARG A 272 4.58 5.25 -5.28
N SER A 273 4.89 6.34 -5.95
CA SER A 273 5.56 6.31 -7.25
C SER A 273 7.01 5.84 -7.15
N LEU A 274 7.69 6.13 -6.05
CA LEU A 274 9.02 5.58 -5.78
C LEU A 274 8.98 4.06 -5.51
N ILE A 275 7.98 3.58 -4.75
CA ILE A 275 7.74 2.14 -4.61
C ILE A 275 7.52 1.50 -5.97
N ALA A 276 6.62 2.06 -6.80
CA ALA A 276 6.33 1.55 -8.13
C ALA A 276 7.60 1.51 -9.01
N ALA A 277 8.42 2.56 -8.97
CA ALA A 277 9.67 2.62 -9.72
C ALA A 277 10.65 1.52 -9.29
N SER A 278 10.87 1.32 -7.98
CA SER A 278 11.76 0.26 -7.49
C SER A 278 11.28 -1.14 -7.90
N MET A 279 9.98 -1.39 -7.80
CA MET A 279 9.37 -2.66 -8.22
C MET A 279 9.50 -2.90 -9.73
N LEU A 280 9.25 -1.89 -10.55
CA LEU A 280 9.42 -2.01 -12.00
C LEU A 280 10.89 -2.22 -12.37
N LYS A 281 11.84 -1.51 -11.71
CA LYS A 281 13.28 -1.72 -11.93
C LYS A 281 13.71 -3.15 -11.59
N SER A 282 13.23 -3.72 -10.48
CA SER A 282 13.50 -5.13 -10.13
C SER A 282 12.90 -6.13 -11.11
N ARG A 283 12.11 -5.68 -12.09
CA ARG A 283 11.52 -6.48 -13.18
C ARG A 283 12.08 -6.10 -14.56
N GLY A 284 13.21 -5.37 -14.60
CA GLY A 284 13.95 -5.07 -15.82
C GLY A 284 13.61 -3.76 -16.53
N PHE A 285 12.73 -2.93 -15.97
CA PHE A 285 12.46 -1.59 -16.49
C PHE A 285 13.60 -0.65 -16.15
N GLN A 286 14.25 -0.03 -17.14
CA GLN A 286 15.43 0.81 -16.90
C GLN A 286 15.14 2.31 -16.95
N HIS A 287 14.17 2.75 -17.72
CA HIS A 287 13.92 4.15 -18.02
C HIS A 287 12.71 4.67 -17.24
N LEU A 288 12.91 4.89 -15.95
CA LEU A 288 11.86 5.30 -15.01
C LEU A 288 12.24 6.62 -14.32
N TYR A 289 11.31 7.57 -14.33
CA TYR A 289 11.43 8.84 -13.62
C TYR A 289 10.34 8.96 -12.55
N ASN A 290 10.74 9.17 -11.31
CA ASN A 290 9.82 9.54 -10.24
C ASN A 290 9.63 11.06 -10.22
N ILE A 291 8.38 11.55 -10.23
CA ILE A 291 8.11 12.99 -10.11
C ILE A 291 7.98 13.35 -8.63
N ARG A 292 8.96 14.10 -8.13
CA ARG A 292 9.00 14.57 -6.73
C ARG A 292 7.79 15.44 -6.43
N GLY A 293 7.22 15.24 -5.26
CA GLY A 293 6.02 15.95 -4.81
C GLY A 293 4.72 15.47 -5.49
N GLY A 294 4.82 14.60 -6.50
CA GLY A 294 3.69 13.94 -7.15
C GLY A 294 2.62 14.89 -7.68
N TYR A 295 1.35 14.45 -7.65
CA TYR A 295 0.21 15.24 -8.12
C TYR A 295 0.09 16.62 -7.47
N LYS A 296 0.39 16.70 -6.18
CA LYS A 296 0.35 17.98 -5.44
C LYS A 296 1.27 19.02 -6.06
N ALA A 297 2.49 18.62 -6.45
CA ALA A 297 3.44 19.52 -7.10
C ALA A 297 3.08 19.76 -8.57
N LEU A 298 2.70 18.70 -9.31
CA LEU A 298 2.29 18.82 -10.73
C LEU A 298 1.11 19.76 -10.94
N ARG A 299 0.11 19.70 -10.06
CA ARG A 299 -1.06 20.58 -10.12
C ARG A 299 -0.70 22.07 -9.96
N ALA A 300 0.41 22.39 -9.32
CA ALA A 300 0.89 23.76 -9.16
C ALA A 300 1.61 24.30 -10.42
N THR A 301 1.89 23.44 -11.40
CA THR A 301 2.51 23.83 -12.68
C THR A 301 1.46 24.33 -13.69
N SER A 302 1.93 24.74 -14.86
CA SER A 302 1.06 25.11 -15.99
C SER A 302 0.52 23.92 -16.79
N LEU A 303 0.85 22.69 -16.40
CA LEU A 303 0.37 21.50 -17.11
C LEU A 303 -1.14 21.32 -16.92
N PRO A 304 -1.85 20.88 -17.97
CA PRO A 304 -3.28 20.66 -17.88
C PRO A 304 -3.60 19.46 -16.94
N HIS A 305 -4.58 19.65 -16.10
CA HIS A 305 -5.17 18.62 -15.27
C HIS A 305 -6.69 18.63 -15.43
N THR A 306 -7.34 17.52 -15.12
CA THR A 306 -8.80 17.44 -15.18
C THR A 306 -9.41 18.23 -14.04
N ASP A 307 -10.59 18.81 -14.29
CA ASP A 307 -11.38 19.45 -13.23
C ASP A 307 -11.89 18.40 -12.24
N LYS A 308 -12.09 18.82 -10.99
CA LYS A 308 -12.73 17.96 -9.98
C LYS A 308 -14.07 17.49 -10.52
N MET A 309 -14.16 16.20 -10.85
CA MET A 309 -15.47 15.59 -10.92
C MET A 309 -16.03 15.60 -9.49
N VAL A 310 -17.05 16.43 -9.27
CA VAL A 310 -17.90 16.29 -8.09
C VAL A 310 -18.58 14.94 -8.25
N VAL A 311 -17.97 13.89 -7.71
CA VAL A 311 -18.67 12.64 -7.52
C VAL A 311 -19.78 13.00 -6.53
N ASN A 312 -20.97 13.27 -7.06
CA ASN A 312 -22.16 13.43 -6.26
C ASN A 312 -22.37 12.09 -5.54
N THR A 313 -21.80 11.97 -4.36
CA THR A 313 -22.18 10.95 -3.38
C THR A 313 -23.50 11.36 -2.71
N ALA A 314 -24.42 11.88 -3.51
CA ALA A 314 -25.79 12.03 -3.14
C ALA A 314 -26.52 10.77 -3.66
N LEU A 315 -26.57 9.76 -2.83
CA LEU A 315 -27.70 8.81 -2.65
C LEU A 315 -27.49 8.09 -1.31
#